data_d5abe7938ffea14154c52e3bab8a6a35
#
_entry.id   d5abe7938ffea14154c52e3bab8a6a35
#
_cell.length_a   1.000
_cell.length_b   1.000
_cell.length_c   1.000
_cell.angle_alpha   90.00
_cell.angle_beta   90.00
_cell.angle_gamma   90.00
#
_symmetry.space_group_name_H-M   'P 1'
#
loop_
_entity.id
_entity.type
_entity.pdbx_description
1 polymer ?
#
loop_
_entity_poly.entity_id
_entity_poly.type
_entity_poly.pdbx_seq_one_letter_code
_entity_poly.pdbx_strand_id
1 'polypeptide(L)'
;VFQYPEYQLFEESVFKDVCFGPKNQGLIEDEVKARATEALKMVGIDESLYEASPFELSGGQKRRVAIAGVLAMDPQILILDEPTAGLDPKGRDDILGQIAKLQKERGITIVLVSHSMEDVAQYASRILVVNGGKIVFDDKPRKVFENEKELHEMGLAIPQVTQLMHRLKSEGYPVFENAITVQEARKNLLMYFQ
;
A
#
# COMPACT_ATOMS: atom_id res chain seq x y z
N VAL A 1 -10.57 3.64 1.70
CA VAL A 1 -10.28 2.73 2.82
C VAL A 1 -9.62 3.55 3.91
N PHE A 2 -10.24 3.65 5.06
CA PHE A 2 -9.73 4.42 6.20
C PHE A 2 -8.60 3.68 6.93
N GLN A 3 -7.88 4.41 7.78
CA GLN A 3 -6.95 3.84 8.73
C GLN A 3 -7.68 2.82 9.63
N TYR A 4 -7.10 1.62 9.83
CA TYR A 4 -7.75 0.50 10.52
C TYR A 4 -9.09 0.07 9.89
N PRO A 5 -9.10 -0.33 8.62
CA PRO A 5 -10.33 -0.62 7.89
C PRO A 5 -11.08 -1.83 8.47
N GLU A 6 -10.41 -2.67 9.26
CA GLU A 6 -10.98 -3.80 9.99
C GLU A 6 -12.07 -3.42 10.99
N TYR A 7 -12.13 -2.17 11.44
CA TYR A 7 -13.21 -1.69 12.30
C TYR A 7 -14.50 -1.36 11.55
N GLN A 8 -14.46 -1.42 10.22
CA GLN A 8 -15.64 -1.18 9.37
C GLN A 8 -16.44 -2.46 9.09
N LEU A 9 -15.95 -3.63 9.51
CA LEU A 9 -16.64 -4.90 9.34
C LEU A 9 -17.76 -5.04 10.37
N PHE A 10 -18.97 -5.36 9.90
CA PHE A 10 -20.17 -5.37 10.76
C PHE A 10 -21.18 -6.47 10.43
N GLU A 11 -21.04 -7.14 9.30
CA GLU A 11 -21.96 -8.19 8.87
C GLU A 11 -21.71 -9.53 9.58
N GLU A 12 -22.66 -10.45 9.46
CA GLU A 12 -22.61 -11.77 10.08
C GLU A 12 -21.52 -12.67 9.48
N SER A 13 -21.25 -12.52 8.17
CA SER A 13 -20.21 -13.27 7.48
C SER A 13 -19.35 -12.38 6.58
N VAL A 14 -18.13 -12.85 6.34
CA VAL A 14 -17.16 -12.22 5.41
C VAL A 14 -17.80 -11.94 4.06
N PHE A 15 -18.50 -12.91 3.50
CA PHE A 15 -19.13 -12.77 2.20
C PHE A 15 -20.22 -11.71 2.18
N LYS A 16 -21.07 -11.67 3.22
CA LYS A 16 -22.13 -10.66 3.35
C LYS A 16 -21.54 -9.25 3.47
N ASP A 17 -20.45 -9.11 4.22
CA ASP A 17 -19.78 -7.83 4.42
C ASP A 17 -19.27 -7.27 3.08
N VAL A 18 -18.61 -8.10 2.27
CA VAL A 18 -18.12 -7.69 0.94
C VAL A 18 -19.25 -7.44 -0.05
N CYS A 19 -20.39 -8.12 0.08
CA CYS A 19 -21.59 -7.88 -0.73
C CYS A 19 -22.27 -6.53 -0.44
N PHE A 20 -22.03 -5.93 0.72
CA PHE A 20 -22.76 -4.74 1.16
C PHE A 20 -22.60 -3.56 0.21
N GLY A 21 -21.37 -3.26 -0.23
CA GLY A 21 -21.09 -2.17 -1.16
C GLY A 21 -21.83 -2.32 -2.49
N PRO A 22 -21.64 -3.44 -3.23
CA PRO A 22 -22.34 -3.72 -4.47
C PRO A 22 -23.88 -3.69 -4.37
N LYS A 23 -24.44 -4.20 -3.26
CA LYS A 23 -25.89 -4.11 -3.00
C LYS A 23 -26.37 -2.66 -2.94
N ASN A 24 -25.62 -1.80 -2.26
CA ASN A 24 -25.96 -0.38 -2.15
C ASN A 24 -25.82 0.38 -3.46
N GLN A 25 -25.04 -0.16 -4.43
CA GLN A 25 -25.01 0.36 -5.80
C GLN A 25 -26.23 -0.05 -6.62
N GLY A 26 -27.14 -0.87 -6.07
CA GLY A 26 -28.35 -1.32 -6.75
C GLY A 26 -28.14 -2.45 -7.75
N LEU A 27 -27.03 -3.20 -7.65
CA LEU A 27 -26.75 -4.33 -8.51
C LEU A 27 -27.67 -5.52 -8.21
N ILE A 28 -27.95 -6.32 -9.22
CA ILE A 28 -28.71 -7.57 -9.05
C ILE A 28 -27.88 -8.60 -8.26
N GLU A 29 -28.58 -9.54 -7.61
CA GLU A 29 -27.97 -10.46 -6.65
C GLU A 29 -26.82 -11.29 -7.25
N ASP A 30 -26.97 -11.76 -8.48
CA ASP A 30 -25.93 -12.56 -9.15
C ASP A 30 -24.67 -11.74 -9.42
N GLU A 31 -24.81 -10.47 -9.79
CA GLU A 31 -23.69 -9.57 -10.00
C GLU A 31 -23.02 -9.21 -8.68
N VAL A 32 -23.78 -8.97 -7.61
CA VAL A 32 -23.26 -8.75 -6.26
C VAL A 32 -22.39 -9.91 -5.82
N LYS A 33 -22.87 -11.15 -5.95
CA LYS A 33 -22.13 -12.36 -5.59
C LYS A 33 -20.86 -12.54 -6.42
N ALA A 34 -20.96 -12.29 -7.73
CA ALA A 34 -19.80 -12.39 -8.63
C ALA A 34 -18.70 -11.41 -8.24
N ARG A 35 -19.04 -10.13 -8.02
CA ARG A 35 -18.09 -9.09 -7.61
C ARG A 35 -17.48 -9.35 -6.24
N ALA A 36 -18.28 -9.78 -5.27
CA ALA A 36 -17.79 -10.12 -3.93
C ALA A 36 -16.81 -11.30 -3.98
N THR A 37 -17.15 -12.36 -4.71
CA THR A 37 -16.26 -13.53 -4.89
C THR A 37 -14.94 -13.13 -5.55
N GLU A 38 -15.00 -12.32 -6.60
CA GLU A 38 -13.81 -11.86 -7.31
C GLU A 38 -12.94 -10.99 -6.41
N ALA A 39 -13.52 -10.05 -5.66
CA ALA A 39 -12.81 -9.16 -4.75
C ALA A 39 -12.12 -9.94 -3.61
N LEU A 40 -12.78 -10.94 -3.03
CA LEU A 40 -12.19 -11.80 -1.99
C LEU A 40 -11.01 -12.62 -2.54
N LYS A 41 -11.12 -13.16 -3.74
CA LYS A 41 -10.02 -13.86 -4.41
C LYS A 41 -8.82 -12.95 -4.67
N MET A 42 -9.06 -11.71 -5.11
CA MET A 42 -8.00 -10.73 -5.36
C MET A 42 -7.16 -10.41 -4.12
N VAL A 43 -7.81 -10.34 -2.95
CA VAL A 43 -7.10 -10.08 -1.68
C VAL A 43 -6.61 -11.36 -1.00
N GLY A 44 -6.75 -12.53 -1.64
CA GLY A 44 -6.25 -13.80 -1.13
C GLY A 44 -6.97 -14.31 0.11
N ILE A 45 -8.28 -14.13 0.20
CA ILE A 45 -9.14 -14.76 1.20
C ILE A 45 -9.63 -16.09 0.64
N ASP A 46 -9.40 -17.18 1.42
CA ASP A 46 -9.81 -18.52 1.06
C ASP A 46 -11.34 -18.67 1.13
N GLU A 47 -11.93 -19.45 0.22
CA GLU A 47 -13.38 -19.66 0.14
C GLU A 47 -13.96 -20.28 1.42
N SER A 48 -13.17 -21.07 2.16
CA SER A 48 -13.59 -21.66 3.46
C SER A 48 -13.90 -20.61 4.53
N LEU A 49 -13.43 -19.37 4.35
CA LEU A 49 -13.66 -18.26 5.28
C LEU A 49 -14.86 -17.39 4.89
N TYR A 50 -15.51 -17.63 3.75
CA TYR A 50 -16.59 -16.76 3.28
C TYR A 50 -17.79 -16.71 4.24
N GLU A 51 -18.14 -17.85 4.84
CA GLU A 51 -19.24 -17.95 5.80
C GLU A 51 -18.78 -17.71 7.25
N ALA A 52 -17.48 -17.56 7.50
CA ALA A 52 -16.98 -17.25 8.83
C ALA A 52 -17.37 -15.82 9.26
N SER A 53 -17.51 -15.63 10.57
CA SER A 53 -17.69 -14.28 11.11
C SER A 53 -16.44 -13.43 10.88
N PRO A 54 -16.55 -12.19 10.38
CA PRO A 54 -15.40 -11.30 10.27
C PRO A 54 -14.65 -11.12 11.58
N PHE A 55 -15.34 -11.25 12.71
CA PHE A 55 -14.75 -11.06 14.05
C PHE A 55 -13.81 -12.18 14.48
N GLU A 56 -13.92 -13.36 13.86
CA GLU A 56 -13.06 -14.52 14.11
C GLU A 56 -11.76 -14.51 13.30
N LEU A 57 -11.64 -13.60 12.33
CA LEU A 57 -10.48 -13.48 11.48
C LEU A 57 -9.28 -12.84 12.20
N SER A 58 -8.07 -13.17 11.76
CA SER A 58 -6.86 -12.43 12.15
C SER A 58 -6.91 -10.96 11.67
N GLY A 59 -6.17 -10.06 12.31
CA GLY A 59 -6.15 -8.64 11.92
C GLY A 59 -5.80 -8.43 10.44
N GLY A 60 -4.82 -9.18 9.91
CA GLY A 60 -4.47 -9.11 8.49
C GLY A 60 -5.57 -9.63 7.56
N GLN A 61 -6.30 -10.67 7.97
CA GLN A 61 -7.47 -11.16 7.21
C GLN A 61 -8.61 -10.15 7.24
N LYS A 62 -8.94 -9.59 8.42
CA LYS A 62 -9.96 -8.52 8.56
C LYS A 62 -9.67 -7.37 7.62
N ARG A 63 -8.41 -6.90 7.59
CA ARG A 63 -7.98 -5.80 6.72
C ARG A 63 -8.16 -6.12 5.24
N ARG A 64 -7.79 -7.35 4.82
CA ARG A 64 -8.00 -7.79 3.44
C ARG A 64 -9.49 -7.86 3.08
N VAL A 65 -10.34 -8.35 3.99
CA VAL A 65 -11.79 -8.35 3.78
C VAL A 65 -12.34 -6.94 3.62
N ALA A 66 -11.93 -6.00 4.47
CA ALA A 66 -12.36 -4.60 4.37
C ALA A 66 -11.90 -3.94 3.04
N ILE A 67 -10.70 -4.25 2.57
CA ILE A 67 -10.23 -3.82 1.24
C ILE A 67 -11.08 -4.46 0.13
N ALA A 68 -11.41 -5.77 0.26
CA ALA A 68 -12.28 -6.46 -0.70
C ALA A 68 -13.67 -5.82 -0.80
N GLY A 69 -14.26 -5.40 0.32
CA GLY A 69 -15.54 -4.69 0.34
C GLY A 69 -15.55 -3.42 -0.50
N VAL A 70 -14.42 -2.67 -0.51
CA VAL A 70 -14.27 -1.50 -1.37
C VAL A 70 -14.03 -1.91 -2.83
N LEU A 71 -13.19 -2.93 -3.07
CA LEU A 71 -12.88 -3.42 -4.42
C LEU A 71 -14.09 -4.00 -5.14
N ALA A 72 -15.01 -4.65 -4.40
CA ALA A 72 -16.24 -5.20 -4.95
C ALA A 72 -17.14 -4.13 -5.58
N MET A 73 -16.99 -2.87 -5.19
CA MET A 73 -17.67 -1.73 -5.81
C MET A 73 -17.09 -1.30 -7.16
N ASP A 74 -16.02 -1.96 -7.62
CA ASP A 74 -15.29 -1.69 -8.88
C ASP A 74 -14.85 -0.23 -9.04
N PRO A 75 -14.05 0.31 -8.10
CA PRO A 75 -13.64 1.70 -8.12
C PRO A 75 -12.60 1.97 -9.21
N GLN A 76 -12.69 3.12 -9.89
CA GLN A 76 -11.64 3.61 -10.78
C GLN A 76 -10.43 4.18 -10.02
N ILE A 77 -10.68 4.69 -8.82
CA ILE A 77 -9.66 5.26 -7.92
C ILE A 77 -9.81 4.62 -6.55
N LEU A 78 -8.76 4.00 -6.04
CA LEU A 78 -8.69 3.42 -4.70
C LEU A 78 -7.79 4.27 -3.82
N ILE A 79 -8.36 4.90 -2.79
CA ILE A 79 -7.60 5.66 -1.80
C ILE A 79 -7.41 4.80 -0.55
N LEU A 80 -6.16 4.61 -0.15
CA LEU A 80 -5.75 3.81 0.99
C LEU A 80 -5.03 4.72 2.00
N ASP A 81 -5.62 4.89 3.17
CA ASP A 81 -5.07 5.69 4.25
C ASP A 81 -4.39 4.78 5.27
N GLU A 82 -3.05 4.83 5.32
CA GLU A 82 -2.20 4.01 6.21
C GLU A 82 -2.59 2.51 6.21
N PRO A 83 -2.69 1.85 5.05
CA PRO A 83 -3.23 0.48 4.98
C PRO A 83 -2.36 -0.57 5.68
N THR A 84 -1.14 -0.23 6.07
CA THR A 84 -0.17 -1.11 6.73
C THR A 84 0.04 -0.80 8.20
N ALA A 85 -0.66 0.20 8.76
CA ALA A 85 -0.52 0.59 10.15
C ALA A 85 -0.79 -0.59 11.11
N GLY A 86 0.14 -0.84 12.05
CA GLY A 86 0.00 -1.90 13.05
C GLY A 86 0.22 -3.33 12.54
N LEU A 87 0.63 -3.53 11.28
CA LEU A 87 1.01 -4.84 10.76
C LEU A 87 2.48 -5.13 11.02
N ASP A 88 2.80 -6.41 11.15
CA ASP A 88 4.17 -6.90 11.09
C ASP A 88 4.75 -6.74 9.66
N PRO A 89 6.08 -6.84 9.49
CA PRO A 89 6.72 -6.63 8.18
C PRO A 89 6.16 -7.53 7.08
N LYS A 90 5.87 -8.80 7.40
CA LYS A 90 5.31 -9.74 6.43
C LYS A 90 3.90 -9.37 6.00
N GLY A 91 3.03 -9.03 6.96
CA GLY A 91 1.65 -8.60 6.66
C GLY A 91 1.61 -7.31 5.84
N ARG A 92 2.58 -6.40 6.07
CA ARG A 92 2.78 -5.19 5.27
C ARG A 92 3.12 -5.53 3.83
N ASP A 93 4.15 -6.35 3.61
CA ASP A 93 4.61 -6.74 2.27
C ASP A 93 3.51 -7.50 1.50
N ASP A 94 2.77 -8.38 2.19
CA ASP A 94 1.66 -9.13 1.61
C ASP A 94 0.55 -8.18 1.11
N ILE A 95 0.13 -7.21 1.91
CA ILE A 95 -0.94 -6.26 1.53
C ILE A 95 -0.48 -5.34 0.40
N LEU A 96 0.69 -4.70 0.52
CA LEU A 96 1.17 -3.78 -0.51
C LEU A 96 1.48 -4.51 -1.82
N GLY A 97 2.00 -5.74 -1.75
CA GLY A 97 2.23 -6.59 -2.91
C GLY A 97 0.92 -6.94 -3.64
N GLN A 98 -0.14 -7.26 -2.90
CA GLN A 98 -1.48 -7.50 -3.48
C GLN A 98 -2.06 -6.24 -4.12
N ILE A 99 -1.93 -5.09 -3.46
CA ILE A 99 -2.37 -3.79 -4.00
C ILE A 99 -1.63 -3.45 -5.30
N ALA A 100 -0.31 -3.65 -5.34
CA ALA A 100 0.50 -3.41 -6.53
C ALA A 100 0.14 -4.37 -7.68
N LYS A 101 -0.15 -5.64 -7.37
CA LYS A 101 -0.64 -6.62 -8.34
C LYS A 101 -1.99 -6.19 -8.92
N LEU A 102 -2.93 -5.81 -8.06
CA LEU A 102 -4.24 -5.32 -8.44
C LEU A 102 -4.17 -4.11 -9.38
N GLN A 103 -3.30 -3.13 -9.06
CA GLN A 103 -3.09 -1.95 -9.90
C GLN A 103 -2.64 -2.33 -11.30
N LYS A 104 -1.73 -3.31 -11.43
CA LYS A 104 -1.23 -3.79 -12.74
C LYS A 104 -2.30 -4.54 -13.53
N GLU A 105 -3.10 -5.37 -12.85
CA GLU A 105 -4.11 -6.23 -13.50
C GLU A 105 -5.35 -5.46 -13.91
N ARG A 106 -5.78 -4.47 -13.11
CA ARG A 106 -7.02 -3.71 -13.32
C ARG A 106 -6.80 -2.32 -13.92
N GLY A 107 -5.58 -1.79 -13.89
CA GLY A 107 -5.28 -0.45 -14.38
C GLY A 107 -5.92 0.67 -13.56
N ILE A 108 -6.36 0.39 -12.32
CA ILE A 108 -6.97 1.38 -11.43
C ILE A 108 -5.92 2.36 -10.91
N THR A 109 -6.35 3.57 -10.60
CA THR A 109 -5.49 4.55 -9.91
C THR A 109 -5.49 4.26 -8.41
N ILE A 110 -4.29 4.12 -7.81
CA ILE A 110 -4.14 3.94 -6.38
C ILE A 110 -3.50 5.19 -5.78
N VAL A 111 -4.14 5.75 -4.77
CA VAL A 111 -3.61 6.82 -3.92
C VAL A 111 -3.29 6.21 -2.56
N LEU A 112 -2.00 6.10 -2.27
CA LEU A 112 -1.50 5.59 -1.00
C LEU A 112 -1.09 6.75 -0.11
N VAL A 113 -1.75 6.92 1.03
CA VAL A 113 -1.30 7.80 2.10
C VAL A 113 -0.46 6.97 3.06
N SER A 114 0.79 7.34 3.26
CA SER A 114 1.71 6.62 4.14
C SER A 114 2.80 7.54 4.69
N HIS A 115 3.27 7.23 5.89
CA HIS A 115 4.45 7.82 6.51
C HIS A 115 5.68 6.89 6.41
N SER A 116 5.55 5.70 5.80
CA SER A 116 6.67 4.80 5.53
C SER A 116 7.34 5.17 4.21
N MET A 117 8.51 5.77 4.31
CA MET A 117 9.28 6.17 3.12
C MET A 117 9.77 4.97 2.32
N GLU A 118 9.99 3.83 2.96
CA GLU A 118 10.34 2.57 2.33
C GLU A 118 9.20 2.06 1.43
N ASP A 119 7.96 2.06 1.93
CA ASP A 119 6.78 1.65 1.17
C ASP A 119 6.56 2.59 -0.03
N VAL A 120 6.66 3.90 0.22
CA VAL A 120 6.52 4.91 -0.83
C VAL A 120 7.61 4.75 -1.89
N ALA A 121 8.88 4.52 -1.49
CA ALA A 121 9.98 4.30 -2.42
C ALA A 121 9.80 3.05 -3.29
N GLN A 122 9.20 2.00 -2.72
CA GLN A 122 9.05 0.71 -3.39
C GLN A 122 7.82 0.65 -4.31
N TYR A 123 6.72 1.29 -3.94
CA TYR A 123 5.43 1.08 -4.61
C TYR A 123 4.91 2.31 -5.35
N ALA A 124 5.30 3.54 -4.97
CA ALA A 124 4.80 4.74 -5.63
C ALA A 124 5.55 5.05 -6.94
N SER A 125 4.80 5.45 -7.96
CA SER A 125 5.36 6.01 -9.21
C SER A 125 5.48 7.53 -9.18
N ARG A 126 4.73 8.20 -8.29
CA ARG A 126 4.67 9.65 -8.09
C ARG A 126 4.39 9.94 -6.63
N ILE A 127 5.04 10.96 -6.08
CA ILE A 127 4.84 11.41 -4.70
C ILE A 127 4.30 12.83 -4.71
N LEU A 128 3.26 13.03 -3.90
CA LEU A 128 2.77 14.35 -3.53
C LEU A 128 3.12 14.57 -2.05
N VAL A 129 3.97 15.53 -1.75
CA VAL A 129 4.25 15.94 -0.36
C VAL A 129 3.37 17.12 0.00
N VAL A 130 2.58 16.95 1.05
CA VAL A 130 1.66 17.98 1.55
C VAL A 130 2.20 18.54 2.86
N ASN A 131 2.38 19.85 2.94
CA ASN A 131 2.77 20.56 4.15
C ASN A 131 2.00 21.86 4.29
N GLY A 132 1.46 22.16 5.47
CA GLY A 132 0.67 23.38 5.73
C GLY A 132 -0.53 23.53 4.79
N GLY A 133 -1.16 22.41 4.37
CA GLY A 133 -2.32 22.41 3.46
C GLY A 133 -1.97 22.72 1.98
N LYS A 134 -0.69 22.67 1.62
CA LYS A 134 -0.22 22.92 0.24
C LYS A 134 0.63 21.75 -0.25
N ILE A 135 0.57 21.47 -1.54
CA ILE A 135 1.49 20.53 -2.19
C ILE A 135 2.83 21.26 -2.35
N VAL A 136 3.87 20.75 -1.71
CA VAL A 136 5.23 21.32 -1.73
C VAL A 136 6.15 20.57 -2.69
N PHE A 137 5.93 19.27 -2.89
CA PHE A 137 6.59 18.48 -3.92
C PHE A 137 5.54 17.65 -4.67
N ASP A 138 5.77 17.48 -5.96
CA ASP A 138 4.97 16.67 -6.87
C ASP A 138 5.90 16.13 -7.96
N ASP A 139 6.49 14.96 -7.72
CA ASP A 139 7.47 14.36 -8.65
C ASP A 139 7.61 12.85 -8.41
N LYS A 140 8.51 12.22 -9.18
CA LYS A 140 8.92 10.82 -9.00
C LYS A 140 9.66 10.65 -7.67
N PRO A 141 9.59 9.46 -7.02
CA PRO A 141 10.21 9.21 -5.72
C PRO A 141 11.68 9.65 -5.64
N ARG A 142 12.51 9.33 -6.64
CA ARG A 142 13.93 9.72 -6.65
C ARG A 142 14.11 11.23 -6.56
N LYS A 143 13.30 11.99 -7.32
CA LYS A 143 13.39 13.44 -7.34
C LYS A 143 12.95 14.07 -6.02
N VAL A 144 11.93 13.52 -5.41
CA VAL A 144 11.48 13.99 -4.09
C VAL A 144 12.54 13.70 -3.03
N PHE A 145 13.12 12.49 -3.02
CA PHE A 145 14.13 12.11 -2.02
C PHE A 145 15.51 12.76 -2.20
N GLU A 146 15.78 13.41 -3.34
CA GLU A 146 16.96 14.32 -3.52
C GLU A 146 16.89 15.54 -2.60
N ASN A 147 15.68 15.93 -2.13
CA ASN A 147 15.45 17.10 -1.28
C ASN A 147 15.43 16.72 0.21
N GLU A 148 16.45 15.99 0.67
CA GLU A 148 16.51 15.43 2.04
C GLU A 148 16.39 16.51 3.11
N LYS A 149 17.03 17.67 2.94
CA LYS A 149 17.01 18.77 3.92
C LYS A 149 15.61 19.36 4.08
N GLU A 150 14.96 19.68 2.98
CA GLU A 150 13.61 20.25 2.96
C GLU A 150 12.59 19.25 3.52
N LEU A 151 12.71 17.98 3.19
CA LEU A 151 11.87 16.93 3.76
C LEU A 151 12.07 16.83 5.28
N HIS A 152 13.32 16.88 5.74
CA HIS A 152 13.64 16.84 7.18
C HIS A 152 13.08 18.04 7.93
N GLU A 153 13.15 19.25 7.36
CA GLU A 153 12.55 20.48 7.94
C GLU A 153 11.03 20.36 8.09
N MET A 154 10.38 19.56 7.25
CA MET A 154 8.94 19.24 7.34
C MET A 154 8.63 18.05 8.25
N GLY A 155 9.63 17.46 8.92
CA GLY A 155 9.47 16.29 9.77
C GLY A 155 9.35 14.97 9.02
N LEU A 156 9.69 14.94 7.72
CA LEU A 156 9.72 13.75 6.89
C LEU A 156 11.15 13.21 6.77
N ALA A 157 11.29 11.91 6.66
CA ALA A 157 12.57 11.27 6.38
C ALA A 157 12.68 10.91 4.89
N ILE A 158 13.87 10.47 4.47
CA ILE A 158 14.07 9.71 3.23
C ILE A 158 14.29 8.24 3.60
N PRO A 159 14.20 7.28 2.66
CA PRO A 159 14.44 5.87 2.96
C PRO A 159 15.79 5.64 3.64
N GLN A 160 15.84 4.79 4.67
CA GLN A 160 17.08 4.52 5.43
C GLN A 160 18.22 4.06 4.53
N VAL A 161 17.91 3.28 3.51
CA VAL A 161 18.91 2.82 2.54
C VAL A 161 19.49 3.99 1.73
N THR A 162 18.68 5.01 1.40
CA THR A 162 19.16 6.21 0.72
C THR A 162 20.10 7.01 1.62
N GLN A 163 19.75 7.18 2.90
CA GLN A 163 20.63 7.81 3.89
C GLN A 163 21.98 7.07 4.00
N LEU A 164 21.95 5.73 4.04
CA LEU A 164 23.18 4.92 4.07
C LEU A 164 24.04 5.17 2.84
N MET A 165 23.44 5.19 1.64
CA MET A 165 24.18 5.41 0.40
C MET A 165 24.79 6.83 0.32
N HIS A 166 24.05 7.85 0.77
CA HIS A 166 24.57 9.22 0.90
C HIS A 166 25.76 9.26 1.85
N ARG A 167 25.68 8.60 3.00
CA ARG A 167 26.77 8.55 3.99
C ARG A 167 28.01 7.85 3.43
N LEU A 168 27.84 6.69 2.80
CA LEU A 168 28.96 5.98 2.16
C LEU A 168 29.65 6.85 1.10
N LYS A 169 28.85 7.56 0.31
CA LYS A 169 29.38 8.50 -0.69
C LYS A 169 30.17 9.62 -0.07
N SER A 170 29.67 10.23 1.02
CA SER A 170 30.36 11.30 1.75
C SER A 170 31.66 10.86 2.41
N GLU A 171 31.76 9.58 2.77
CA GLU A 171 32.99 8.96 3.32
C GLU A 171 33.99 8.54 2.24
N GLY A 172 33.70 8.81 0.94
CA GLY A 172 34.59 8.57 -0.18
C GLY A 172 34.45 7.20 -0.85
N TYR A 173 33.47 6.40 -0.43
CA TYR A 173 33.17 5.14 -1.13
C TYR A 173 32.57 5.44 -2.49
N PRO A 174 33.01 4.73 -3.57
CA PRO A 174 32.57 5.01 -4.91
C PRO A 174 31.20 4.37 -5.25
N VAL A 175 30.21 4.62 -4.40
CA VAL A 175 28.84 4.12 -4.54
C VAL A 175 27.93 5.13 -5.25
N PHE A 176 26.85 4.64 -5.88
CA PHE A 176 25.81 5.52 -6.43
C PHE A 176 24.81 5.88 -5.32
N GLU A 177 24.70 7.17 -5.04
CA GLU A 177 23.88 7.71 -3.94
C GLU A 177 22.36 7.66 -4.18
N ASN A 178 21.92 7.39 -5.40
CA ASN A 178 20.53 7.51 -5.81
C ASN A 178 19.69 6.22 -5.63
N ALA A 179 20.17 5.24 -4.86
CA ALA A 179 19.39 4.06 -4.52
C ALA A 179 18.31 4.41 -3.49
N ILE A 180 17.05 4.11 -3.82
CA ILE A 180 15.90 4.37 -2.94
C ILE A 180 15.28 3.09 -2.37
N THR A 181 15.72 1.91 -2.84
CA THR A 181 15.30 0.60 -2.33
C THR A 181 16.49 -0.24 -1.91
N VAL A 182 16.27 -1.18 -0.99
CA VAL A 182 17.31 -2.12 -0.52
C VAL A 182 17.87 -2.95 -1.68
N GLN A 183 17.04 -3.35 -2.64
CA GLN A 183 17.45 -4.13 -3.81
C GLN A 183 18.41 -3.33 -4.69
N GLU A 184 18.16 -2.04 -4.89
CA GLU A 184 19.03 -1.16 -5.66
C GLU A 184 20.37 -0.94 -4.96
N ALA A 185 20.35 -0.66 -3.66
CA ALA A 185 21.57 -0.49 -2.88
C ALA A 185 22.41 -1.76 -2.86
N ARG A 186 21.77 -2.93 -2.64
CA ARG A 186 22.45 -4.22 -2.71
C ARG A 186 23.14 -4.44 -4.06
N LYS A 187 22.42 -4.21 -5.15
CA LYS A 187 22.98 -4.33 -6.50
C LYS A 187 24.19 -3.41 -6.69
N ASN A 188 24.10 -2.19 -6.22
CA ASN A 188 25.15 -1.19 -6.29
C ASN A 188 26.39 -1.61 -5.48
N LEU A 189 26.20 -2.01 -4.22
CA LEU A 189 27.28 -2.43 -3.33
C LEU A 189 27.98 -3.69 -3.82
N LEU A 190 27.25 -4.67 -4.34
CA LEU A 190 27.85 -5.90 -4.89
C LEU A 190 28.74 -5.66 -6.12
N MET A 191 28.55 -4.57 -6.87
CA MET A 191 29.46 -4.19 -7.96
C MET A 191 30.82 -3.69 -7.43
N TYR A 192 30.86 -3.32 -6.17
CA TYR A 192 32.06 -2.77 -5.52
C TYR A 192 32.88 -3.80 -4.77
N PHE A 193 32.24 -4.81 -4.20
CA PHE A 193 32.87 -5.80 -3.32
C PHE A 193 33.12 -7.13 -4.03
N GLN A 194 33.02 -7.14 -5.37
CA GLN A 194 33.55 -8.21 -6.24
C GLN A 194 34.94 -7.84 -6.74
#